data_49ac85eb30c40598f71b4dbd983b5df3
#
_entry.id   49ac85eb30c40598f71b4dbd983b5df3
#
_cell.length_a   1.000
_cell.length_b   1.000
_cell.length_c   1.000
_cell.angle_alpha   90.00
_cell.angle_beta   90.00
_cell.angle_gamma   90.00
#
_symmetry.space_group_name_H-M   'P 1'
#
loop_
_entity.id
_entity.type
_entity.pdbx_description
1 polymer ?
#
loop_
_entity_poly.entity_id
_entity_poly.type
_entity_poly.pdbx_seq_one_letter_code
_entity_poly.pdbx_strand_id
1 'polypeptide(L)'
;PTWNQDLNTPLSNIKSFIEALKAGKSIARPKDEVLKERDRIVGEYRSLLKKDEDRKALDGIWGLTTQIAQFPEDHMWYCSHLHRSIFFQKIRDLGQIFVNHGVLQDKEDIFYLNRWEINQHLYDLIAAGVKNIKPVCSYYIPEEIEKRKQFMKKFQEWTPPLALGTAPAVLNEAFTITLWGITDEKIDTWLMAEKVKPEEI
;
A
#
# COMPACT_ATOMS: atom_id res chain seq x y z
N PRO A 1 5.70 -8.27 -0.30
CA PRO A 1 6.13 -9.39 0.54
C PRO A 1 6.01 -9.04 2.03
N THR A 2 5.70 -10.04 2.85
CA THR A 2 5.78 -9.92 4.31
C THR A 2 7.21 -10.16 4.77
N TRP A 3 7.54 -9.80 6.03
CA TRP A 3 8.86 -10.08 6.59
C TRP A 3 9.22 -11.57 6.60
N ASN A 4 8.22 -12.47 6.61
CA ASN A 4 8.47 -13.90 6.47
C ASN A 4 8.91 -14.32 5.05
N GLN A 5 8.59 -13.50 4.05
CA GLN A 5 8.92 -13.75 2.65
C GLN A 5 10.21 -13.05 2.23
N ASP A 6 10.50 -11.90 2.86
CA ASP A 6 11.71 -11.13 2.62
C ASP A 6 12.26 -10.60 3.95
N LEU A 7 13.36 -11.19 4.38
CA LEU A 7 14.05 -10.83 5.62
C LEU A 7 15.02 -9.66 5.46
N ASN A 8 15.26 -9.17 4.24
CA ASN A 8 16.26 -8.12 4.02
C ASN A 8 15.91 -6.84 4.79
N THR A 9 14.66 -6.40 4.73
CA THR A 9 14.23 -5.19 5.44
C THR A 9 14.37 -5.31 6.96
N PRO A 10 13.81 -6.34 7.64
CA PRO A 10 13.95 -6.45 9.10
C PRO A 10 15.40 -6.65 9.54
N LEU A 11 16.21 -7.41 8.79
CA LEU A 11 17.63 -7.61 9.11
C LEU A 11 18.44 -6.32 8.93
N SER A 12 18.16 -5.54 7.88
CA SER A 12 18.77 -4.22 7.67
C SER A 12 18.43 -3.26 8.82
N ASN A 13 17.18 -3.23 9.29
CA ASN A 13 16.79 -2.42 10.42
C ASN A 13 17.50 -2.84 11.72
N ILE A 14 17.57 -4.15 12.00
CA ILE A 14 18.31 -4.67 13.15
C ILE A 14 19.79 -4.27 13.07
N LYS A 15 20.40 -4.40 11.91
CA LYS A 15 21.78 -3.99 11.69
C LYS A 15 21.98 -2.50 11.98
N SER A 16 21.10 -1.63 11.48
CA SER A 16 21.19 -0.19 11.73
C SER A 16 21.01 0.15 13.21
N PHE A 17 20.15 -0.55 13.95
CA PHE A 17 20.02 -0.37 15.39
C PHE A 17 21.27 -0.80 16.14
N ILE A 18 21.91 -1.91 15.76
CA ILE A 18 23.18 -2.36 16.35
C ILE A 18 24.27 -1.33 16.10
N GLU A 19 24.35 -0.79 14.89
CA GLU A 19 25.34 0.25 14.54
C GLU A 19 25.10 1.54 15.34
N ALA A 20 23.86 1.96 15.52
CA ALA A 20 23.50 3.10 16.34
C ALA A 20 23.90 2.91 17.80
N LEU A 21 23.61 1.73 18.38
CA LEU A 21 24.01 1.40 19.76
C LEU A 21 25.54 1.37 19.92
N LYS A 22 26.28 0.81 18.98
CA LYS A 22 27.75 0.82 18.97
C LYS A 22 28.31 2.24 18.90
N ALA A 23 27.60 3.15 18.23
CA ALA A 23 27.96 4.57 18.16
C ALA A 23 27.49 5.38 19.37
N GLY A 24 26.98 4.74 20.42
CA GLY A 24 26.45 5.39 21.64
C GLY A 24 25.14 6.15 21.45
N LYS A 25 24.44 5.93 20.34
CA LYS A 25 23.15 6.57 20.05
C LYS A 25 22.01 5.77 20.68
N SER A 26 21.03 6.48 21.24
CA SER A 26 19.79 5.84 21.70
C SER A 26 18.96 5.37 20.52
N ILE A 27 18.39 4.17 20.61
CA ILE A 27 17.38 3.64 19.70
C ILE A 27 15.96 3.78 20.27
N ALA A 28 15.84 4.31 21.49
CA ALA A 28 14.53 4.57 22.10
C ALA A 28 13.80 5.67 21.32
N ARG A 29 12.51 5.49 21.13
CA ARG A 29 11.66 6.54 20.55
C ARG A 29 11.57 7.71 21.52
N PRO A 30 11.77 8.96 21.09
CA PRO A 30 11.71 10.15 21.95
C PRO A 30 10.26 10.51 22.30
N LYS A 31 9.53 9.57 22.93
CA LYS A 31 8.10 9.69 23.19
C LYS A 31 7.76 10.92 24.05
N ASP A 32 8.53 11.12 25.11
CA ASP A 32 8.25 12.22 26.05
C ASP A 32 8.52 13.59 25.43
N GLU A 33 9.53 13.69 24.57
CA GLU A 33 9.85 14.93 23.84
C GLU A 33 8.75 15.24 22.82
N VAL A 34 8.29 14.23 22.07
CA VAL A 34 7.19 14.37 21.11
C VAL A 34 5.90 14.79 21.81
N LEU A 35 5.58 14.21 22.97
CA LEU A 35 4.39 14.56 23.74
C LEU A 35 4.47 15.99 24.30
N LYS A 36 5.62 16.41 24.82
CA LYS A 36 5.84 17.79 25.26
C LYS A 36 5.70 18.80 24.14
N GLU A 37 6.28 18.51 22.98
CA GLU A 37 6.18 19.39 21.82
C GLU A 37 4.74 19.48 21.29
N ARG A 38 4.02 18.38 21.25
CA ARG A 38 2.59 18.34 20.95
C ARG A 38 1.80 19.26 21.87
N ASP A 39 1.99 19.10 23.19
CA ASP A 39 1.25 19.87 24.18
C ASP A 39 1.62 21.36 24.13
N ARG A 40 2.87 21.69 23.81
CA ARG A 40 3.32 23.07 23.57
C ARG A 40 2.57 23.68 22.36
N ILE A 41 2.53 22.97 21.24
CA ILE A 41 1.85 23.44 20.02
C ILE A 41 0.35 23.66 20.27
N VAL A 42 -0.32 22.71 20.93
CA VAL A 42 -1.75 22.84 21.26
C VAL A 42 -1.98 24.03 22.17
N GLY A 43 -1.11 24.24 23.16
CA GLY A 43 -1.15 25.39 24.07
C GLY A 43 -0.98 26.74 23.33
N GLU A 44 -0.09 26.80 22.35
CA GLU A 44 0.08 28.00 21.51
C GLU A 44 -1.17 28.29 20.70
N TYR A 45 -1.71 27.32 19.96
CA TYR A 45 -2.95 27.53 19.20
C TYR A 45 -4.10 27.95 20.11
N ARG A 46 -4.23 27.33 21.28
CA ARG A 46 -5.25 27.68 22.28
C ARG A 46 -5.10 29.13 22.76
N SER A 47 -3.86 29.62 22.92
CA SER A 47 -3.59 31.01 23.37
C SER A 47 -3.95 32.06 22.33
N LEU A 48 -3.95 31.72 21.03
CA LEU A 48 -4.35 32.62 19.93
C LEU A 48 -5.87 32.86 19.90
N LEU A 49 -6.65 31.97 20.47
CA LEU A 49 -8.11 32.06 20.49
C LEU A 49 -8.56 33.05 21.57
N LYS A 50 -9.30 34.07 21.17
CA LYS A 50 -9.75 35.17 22.05
C LYS A 50 -11.00 34.81 22.83
N LYS A 51 -11.92 34.03 22.23
CA LYS A 51 -13.20 33.68 22.83
C LYS A 51 -13.14 32.34 23.55
N ASP A 52 -13.80 32.25 24.70
CA ASP A 52 -13.86 31.02 25.46
C ASP A 52 -14.64 29.89 24.72
N GLU A 53 -15.60 30.25 23.90
CA GLU A 53 -16.34 29.29 23.06
C GLU A 53 -15.40 28.60 22.07
N ASP A 54 -14.51 29.35 21.40
CA ASP A 54 -13.53 28.81 20.46
C ASP A 54 -12.52 27.91 21.17
N ARG A 55 -12.09 28.29 22.39
CA ARG A 55 -11.22 27.44 23.22
C ARG A 55 -11.88 26.12 23.60
N LYS A 56 -13.15 26.17 24.02
CA LYS A 56 -13.92 24.96 24.33
C LYS A 56 -14.11 24.07 23.09
N ALA A 57 -14.36 24.68 21.92
CA ALA A 57 -14.46 23.93 20.68
C ALA A 57 -13.13 23.24 20.33
N LEU A 58 -12.00 23.94 20.44
CA LEU A 58 -10.68 23.35 20.25
C LEU A 58 -10.42 22.20 21.22
N ASP A 59 -10.68 22.41 22.53
CA ASP A 59 -10.48 21.39 23.56
C ASP A 59 -11.35 20.15 23.30
N GLY A 60 -12.59 20.33 22.83
CA GLY A 60 -13.50 19.26 22.46
C GLY A 60 -13.00 18.44 21.26
N ILE A 61 -12.62 19.12 20.18
CA ILE A 61 -12.06 18.48 18.98
C ILE A 61 -10.76 17.76 19.33
N TRP A 62 -9.89 18.40 20.09
CA TRP A 62 -8.63 17.83 20.52
C TRP A 62 -8.83 16.56 21.37
N GLY A 63 -9.74 16.63 22.35
CA GLY A 63 -10.09 15.48 23.19
C GLY A 63 -10.62 14.31 22.35
N LEU A 64 -11.52 14.57 21.41
CA LEU A 64 -12.04 13.56 20.49
C LEU A 64 -10.92 12.97 19.62
N THR A 65 -10.10 13.82 19.02
CA THR A 65 -9.00 13.39 18.15
C THR A 65 -8.03 12.47 18.89
N THR A 66 -7.66 12.82 20.13
CA THR A 66 -6.75 11.97 20.92
C THR A 66 -7.36 10.62 21.31
N GLN A 67 -8.68 10.56 21.50
CA GLN A 67 -9.37 9.29 21.79
C GLN A 67 -9.43 8.37 20.59
N ILE A 68 -9.67 8.91 19.39
CA ILE A 68 -9.84 8.12 18.18
C ILE A 68 -8.54 7.93 17.38
N ALA A 69 -7.46 8.64 17.71
CA ALA A 69 -6.22 8.63 16.94
C ALA A 69 -5.59 7.23 16.76
N GLN A 70 -5.80 6.34 17.74
CA GLN A 70 -5.30 4.97 17.65
C GLN A 70 -6.17 4.08 16.75
N PHE A 71 -7.45 4.38 16.63
CA PHE A 71 -8.39 3.56 15.86
C PHE A 71 -7.99 3.39 14.38
N PRO A 72 -7.58 4.43 13.63
CA PRO A 72 -7.12 4.27 12.26
C PRO A 72 -5.92 3.34 12.14
N GLU A 73 -4.97 3.38 13.08
CA GLU A 73 -3.79 2.52 13.09
C GLU A 73 -4.18 1.05 13.35
N ASP A 74 -5.01 0.81 14.34
CA ASP A 74 -5.52 -0.53 14.66
C ASP A 74 -6.35 -1.09 13.50
N HIS A 75 -7.22 -0.29 12.91
CA HIS A 75 -7.99 -0.66 11.72
C HIS A 75 -7.09 -0.96 10.54
N MET A 76 -6.08 -0.12 10.27
CA MET A 76 -5.10 -0.34 9.22
C MET A 76 -4.36 -1.66 9.42
N TRP A 77 -3.92 -1.93 10.65
CA TRP A 77 -3.22 -3.17 10.99
C TRP A 77 -4.13 -4.40 10.82
N TYR A 78 -5.24 -4.46 11.54
CA TYR A 78 -6.07 -5.66 11.60
C TYR A 78 -6.88 -5.89 10.30
N CYS A 79 -7.46 -4.83 9.74
CA CYS A 79 -8.34 -4.97 8.58
C CYS A 79 -7.59 -4.91 7.24
N SER A 80 -6.46 -4.21 7.15
CA SER A 80 -5.72 -4.07 5.90
C SER A 80 -4.45 -4.91 5.87
N HIS A 81 -3.52 -4.69 6.78
CA HIS A 81 -2.20 -5.33 6.71
C HIS A 81 -2.25 -6.83 7.05
N LEU A 82 -2.84 -7.19 8.19
CA LEU A 82 -2.91 -8.57 8.63
C LEU A 82 -3.76 -9.42 7.67
N HIS A 83 -4.95 -8.94 7.32
CA HIS A 83 -5.83 -9.62 6.36
C HIS A 83 -5.12 -9.84 5.02
N ARG A 84 -4.52 -8.80 4.44
CA ARG A 84 -3.80 -8.94 3.16
C ARG A 84 -2.63 -9.91 3.26
N SER A 85 -1.88 -9.87 4.34
CA SER A 85 -0.74 -10.78 4.55
C SER A 85 -1.20 -12.24 4.55
N ILE A 86 -2.29 -12.56 5.25
CA ILE A 86 -2.84 -13.91 5.29
C ILE A 86 -3.43 -14.30 3.93
N PHE A 87 -4.24 -13.42 3.33
CA PHE A 87 -4.91 -13.68 2.07
C PHE A 87 -3.92 -13.96 0.94
N PHE A 88 -2.95 -13.08 0.73
CA PHE A 88 -1.97 -13.27 -0.35
C PHE A 88 -1.07 -14.48 -0.11
N GLN A 89 -0.82 -14.85 1.15
CA GLN A 89 -0.10 -16.09 1.43
C GLN A 89 -0.92 -17.30 0.98
N LYS A 90 -2.23 -17.33 1.27
CA LYS A 90 -3.11 -18.42 0.83
C LYS A 90 -3.26 -18.50 -0.69
N ILE A 91 -3.27 -17.36 -1.38
CA ILE A 91 -3.21 -17.35 -2.85
C ILE A 91 -1.90 -17.96 -3.36
N ARG A 92 -0.76 -17.69 -2.74
CA ARG A 92 0.52 -18.32 -3.08
C ARG A 92 0.55 -19.82 -2.79
N ASP A 93 -0.07 -20.25 -1.69
CA ASP A 93 -0.22 -21.68 -1.37
C ASP A 93 -1.00 -22.38 -2.51
N LEU A 94 -2.08 -21.75 -3.01
CA LEU A 94 -2.82 -22.25 -4.15
C LEU A 94 -1.99 -22.21 -5.44
N GLY A 95 -1.21 -21.16 -5.66
CA GLY A 95 -0.24 -21.06 -6.76
C GLY A 95 0.75 -22.24 -6.75
N GLN A 96 1.24 -22.62 -5.58
CA GLN A 96 2.12 -23.77 -5.44
C GLN A 96 1.42 -25.10 -5.81
N ILE A 97 0.14 -25.25 -5.48
CA ILE A 97 -0.66 -26.40 -5.92
C ILE A 97 -0.72 -26.45 -7.46
N PHE A 98 -0.97 -25.31 -8.09
CA PHE A 98 -1.01 -25.21 -9.57
C PHE A 98 0.35 -25.54 -10.20
N VAL A 99 1.46 -25.12 -9.58
CA VAL A 99 2.82 -25.51 -10.02
C VAL A 99 3.02 -27.02 -9.93
N ASN A 100 2.66 -27.63 -8.81
CA ASN A 100 2.80 -29.08 -8.60
C ASN A 100 2.03 -29.92 -9.62
N HIS A 101 0.99 -29.35 -10.23
CA HIS A 101 0.18 -30.00 -11.26
C HIS A 101 0.48 -29.52 -12.69
N GLY A 102 1.53 -28.71 -12.85
CA GLY A 102 1.99 -28.24 -14.18
C GLY A 102 1.09 -27.20 -14.84
N VAL A 103 0.21 -26.53 -14.09
CA VAL A 103 -0.63 -25.45 -14.56
C VAL A 103 0.13 -24.10 -14.58
N LEU A 104 0.99 -23.89 -13.60
CA LEU A 104 1.88 -22.73 -13.52
C LEU A 104 3.34 -23.15 -13.49
N GLN A 105 4.26 -22.26 -13.82
CA GLN A 105 5.70 -22.48 -13.72
C GLN A 105 6.26 -21.98 -12.38
N ASP A 106 5.73 -20.87 -11.88
CA ASP A 106 6.05 -20.29 -10.57
C ASP A 106 4.77 -20.00 -9.79
N LYS A 107 4.80 -20.12 -8.47
CA LYS A 107 3.65 -19.83 -7.60
C LYS A 107 3.17 -18.38 -7.69
N GLU A 108 4.08 -17.43 -7.96
CA GLU A 108 3.73 -16.02 -8.14
C GLU A 108 2.97 -15.78 -9.46
N ASP A 109 3.02 -16.72 -10.40
CA ASP A 109 2.28 -16.64 -11.66
C ASP A 109 0.77 -16.64 -11.45
N ILE A 110 0.28 -17.09 -10.30
CA ILE A 110 -1.13 -17.04 -9.95
C ILE A 110 -1.68 -15.60 -9.95
N PHE A 111 -0.84 -14.60 -9.72
CA PHE A 111 -1.24 -13.18 -9.75
C PHE A 111 -1.45 -12.61 -11.16
N TYR A 112 -1.11 -13.36 -12.20
CA TYR A 112 -1.48 -13.05 -13.58
C TYR A 112 -2.83 -13.67 -14.00
N LEU A 113 -3.46 -14.45 -13.12
CA LEU A 113 -4.81 -14.98 -13.31
C LEU A 113 -5.84 -14.09 -12.60
N ASN A 114 -6.99 -13.91 -13.21
CA ASN A 114 -8.12 -13.28 -12.52
C ASN A 114 -8.89 -14.32 -11.66
N ARG A 115 -9.75 -13.84 -10.78
CA ARG A 115 -10.48 -14.70 -9.82
C ARG A 115 -11.35 -15.76 -10.50
N TRP A 116 -11.86 -15.49 -11.69
CA TRP A 116 -12.72 -16.42 -12.43
C TRP A 116 -11.89 -17.54 -13.05
N GLU A 117 -10.75 -17.20 -13.61
CA GLU A 117 -9.79 -18.17 -14.15
C GLU A 117 -9.27 -19.10 -13.05
N ILE A 118 -8.93 -18.56 -11.88
CA ILE A 118 -8.50 -19.35 -10.72
C ILE A 118 -9.56 -20.40 -10.37
N ASN A 119 -10.83 -20.00 -10.27
CA ASN A 119 -11.91 -20.92 -9.96
C ASN A 119 -12.10 -21.99 -11.03
N GLN A 120 -12.06 -21.61 -12.31
CA GLN A 120 -12.20 -22.53 -13.42
C GLN A 120 -11.07 -23.56 -13.48
N HIS A 121 -9.83 -23.08 -13.31
CA HIS A 121 -8.66 -23.96 -13.35
C HIS A 121 -8.55 -24.85 -12.12
N LEU A 122 -9.01 -24.39 -10.95
CA LEU A 122 -9.13 -25.23 -9.78
C LEU A 122 -10.14 -26.37 -9.99
N TYR A 123 -11.28 -26.05 -10.61
CA TYR A 123 -12.27 -27.07 -10.97
C TYR A 123 -11.70 -28.09 -11.98
N ASP A 124 -11.02 -27.64 -13.02
CA ASP A 124 -10.34 -28.50 -13.99
C ASP A 124 -9.30 -29.41 -13.33
N LEU A 125 -8.51 -28.85 -12.40
CA LEU A 125 -7.52 -29.61 -11.64
C LEU A 125 -8.18 -30.71 -10.80
N ILE A 126 -9.28 -30.40 -10.10
CA ILE A 126 -10.01 -31.39 -9.29
C ILE A 126 -10.60 -32.48 -10.19
N ALA A 127 -11.24 -32.09 -11.31
CA ALA A 127 -11.83 -33.03 -12.25
C ALA A 127 -10.78 -33.96 -12.90
N ALA A 128 -9.62 -33.41 -13.22
CA ALA A 128 -8.48 -34.16 -13.76
C ALA A 128 -7.91 -35.13 -12.71
N GLY A 129 -7.80 -34.70 -11.45
CA GLY A 129 -7.36 -35.55 -10.35
C GLY A 129 -8.26 -36.77 -10.13
N VAL A 130 -9.58 -36.59 -10.17
CA VAL A 130 -10.55 -37.69 -10.09
C VAL A 130 -10.35 -38.73 -11.21
N LYS A 131 -10.00 -38.26 -12.41
CA LYS A 131 -9.77 -39.12 -13.58
C LYS A 131 -8.33 -39.60 -13.73
N ASN A 132 -7.44 -39.18 -12.84
CA ASN A 132 -5.99 -39.42 -12.94
C ASN A 132 -5.39 -39.06 -14.30
N ILE A 133 -5.77 -37.88 -14.79
CA ILE A 133 -5.28 -37.30 -16.06
C ILE A 133 -4.66 -35.93 -15.80
N LYS A 134 -3.92 -35.43 -16.78
CA LYS A 134 -3.35 -34.07 -16.70
C LYS A 134 -4.47 -33.02 -16.86
N PRO A 135 -4.50 -31.92 -16.04
CA PRO A 135 -5.47 -30.84 -16.20
C PRO A 135 -5.39 -30.20 -17.58
N VAL A 136 -6.54 -29.91 -18.19
CA VAL A 136 -6.59 -29.30 -19.53
C VAL A 136 -5.96 -27.92 -19.53
N CYS A 137 -6.15 -27.13 -18.47
CA CYS A 137 -5.58 -25.79 -18.34
C CYS A 137 -4.03 -25.80 -18.38
N SER A 138 -3.37 -26.91 -18.01
CA SER A 138 -1.91 -27.03 -18.06
C SER A 138 -1.30 -26.98 -19.47
N TYR A 139 -2.11 -27.14 -20.52
CA TYR A 139 -1.65 -27.11 -21.90
C TYR A 139 -1.59 -25.69 -22.49
N TYR A 140 -2.32 -24.73 -21.92
CA TYR A 140 -2.40 -23.38 -22.48
C TYR A 140 -2.09 -22.26 -21.49
N ILE A 141 -2.33 -22.45 -20.19
CA ILE A 141 -2.10 -21.40 -19.18
C ILE A 141 -0.65 -20.94 -19.12
N PRO A 142 0.38 -21.80 -19.18
CA PRO A 142 1.77 -21.32 -19.15
C PRO A 142 2.09 -20.32 -20.28
N GLU A 143 1.57 -20.54 -21.47
CA GLU A 143 1.75 -19.62 -22.61
C GLU A 143 0.99 -18.30 -22.37
N GLU A 144 -0.24 -18.37 -21.88
CA GLU A 144 -1.03 -17.16 -21.56
C GLU A 144 -0.37 -16.31 -20.45
N ILE A 145 0.17 -16.94 -19.43
CA ILE A 145 0.92 -16.25 -18.38
C ILE A 145 2.13 -15.52 -18.97
N GLU A 146 2.88 -16.15 -19.85
CA GLU A 146 4.04 -15.52 -20.47
C GLU A 146 3.65 -14.29 -21.31
N LYS A 147 2.56 -14.37 -22.08
CA LYS A 147 2.01 -13.22 -22.81
C LYS A 147 1.63 -12.08 -21.87
N ARG A 148 0.99 -12.40 -20.73
CA ARG A 148 0.61 -11.39 -19.73
C ARG A 148 1.83 -10.75 -19.04
N LYS A 149 2.87 -11.53 -18.75
CA LYS A 149 4.15 -10.99 -18.24
C LYS A 149 4.77 -10.01 -19.22
N GLN A 150 4.81 -10.36 -20.51
CA GLN A 150 5.33 -9.47 -21.55
C GLN A 150 4.49 -8.20 -21.69
N PHE A 151 3.17 -8.31 -21.63
CA PHE A 151 2.28 -7.15 -21.64
C PHE A 151 2.54 -6.24 -20.42
N MET A 152 2.60 -6.80 -19.21
CA MET A 152 2.88 -6.03 -17.99
C MET A 152 4.24 -5.35 -18.04
N LYS A 153 5.28 -6.02 -18.59
CA LYS A 153 6.59 -5.41 -18.76
C LYS A 153 6.53 -4.18 -19.68
N LYS A 154 5.84 -4.29 -20.81
CA LYS A 154 5.63 -3.14 -21.72
C LYS A 154 4.82 -2.03 -21.06
N PHE A 155 3.81 -2.41 -20.27
CA PHE A 155 2.98 -1.43 -19.55
C PHE A 155 3.77 -0.66 -18.50
N GLN A 156 4.75 -1.28 -17.84
CA GLN A 156 5.64 -0.63 -16.87
C GLN A 156 6.60 0.39 -17.52
N GLU A 157 6.86 0.29 -18.81
CA GLU A 157 7.65 1.25 -19.56
C GLU A 157 6.84 2.54 -19.87
N TRP A 158 5.53 2.48 -19.74
CA TRP A 158 4.66 3.62 -19.97
C TRP A 158 4.50 4.45 -18.70
N THR A 159 4.79 5.75 -18.81
CA THR A 159 4.51 6.73 -17.75
C THR A 159 3.14 7.34 -17.99
N PRO A 160 2.14 7.02 -17.16
CA PRO A 160 0.81 7.64 -17.31
C PRO A 160 0.88 9.13 -17.04
N PRO A 161 -0.01 9.94 -17.65
CA PRO A 161 -0.14 11.35 -17.29
C PRO A 161 -0.53 11.47 -15.81
N LEU A 162 -0.05 12.52 -15.15
CA LEU A 162 -0.30 12.77 -13.72
C LEU A 162 -1.77 13.07 -13.43
N ALA A 163 -2.50 13.58 -14.41
CA ALA A 163 -3.93 13.86 -14.34
C ALA A 163 -4.64 13.51 -15.65
N LEU A 164 -5.88 13.08 -15.58
CA LEU A 164 -6.76 12.85 -16.73
C LEU A 164 -7.88 13.90 -16.72
N GLY A 165 -8.12 14.52 -17.89
CA GLY A 165 -9.14 15.55 -18.07
C GLY A 165 -8.62 16.96 -17.79
N THR A 166 -9.55 17.89 -17.59
CA THR A 166 -9.24 19.30 -17.31
C THR A 166 -9.23 19.53 -15.81
N ALA A 167 -8.11 20.03 -15.28
CA ALA A 167 -8.02 20.39 -13.88
C ALA A 167 -9.06 21.48 -13.53
N PRO A 168 -9.74 21.39 -12.38
CA PRO A 168 -10.63 22.45 -11.92
C PRO A 168 -9.83 23.72 -11.63
N ALA A 169 -10.45 24.88 -11.85
CA ALA A 169 -9.82 26.17 -11.55
C ALA A 169 -9.54 26.35 -10.04
N VAL A 170 -10.38 25.76 -9.20
CA VAL A 170 -10.22 25.73 -7.74
C VAL A 170 -10.67 24.38 -7.21
N LEU A 171 -9.88 23.76 -6.34
CA LEU A 171 -10.22 22.50 -5.70
C LEU A 171 -10.95 22.77 -4.37
N ASN A 172 -12.28 22.60 -4.37
CA ASN A 172 -13.12 22.82 -3.18
C ASN A 172 -13.55 21.53 -2.47
N GLU A 173 -13.07 20.39 -2.92
CA GLU A 173 -13.50 19.10 -2.41
C GLU A 173 -12.66 18.70 -1.19
N ALA A 174 -13.30 18.73 0.00
CA ALA A 174 -12.62 18.54 1.28
C ALA A 174 -11.97 17.14 1.42
N PHE A 175 -12.58 16.10 0.86
CA PHE A 175 -12.02 14.74 0.91
C PHE A 175 -10.74 14.64 0.10
N THR A 176 -10.72 15.22 -1.08
CA THR A 176 -9.55 15.22 -1.96
C THR A 176 -8.38 15.96 -1.30
N ILE A 177 -8.65 17.11 -0.68
CA ILE A 177 -7.64 17.91 0.01
C ILE A 177 -7.15 17.17 1.27
N THR A 178 -8.09 16.71 2.11
CA THR A 178 -7.76 16.19 3.45
C THR A 178 -7.23 14.77 3.41
N LEU A 179 -7.85 13.86 2.63
CA LEU A 179 -7.46 12.45 2.60
C LEU A 179 -6.34 12.15 1.61
N TRP A 180 -6.32 12.84 0.48
CA TRP A 180 -5.35 12.60 -0.58
C TRP A 180 -4.22 13.63 -0.60
N GLY A 181 -4.38 14.72 0.16
CA GLY A 181 -3.41 15.83 0.20
C GLY A 181 -3.21 16.47 -1.17
N ILE A 182 -4.25 16.46 -2.03
CA ILE A 182 -4.22 17.09 -3.34
C ILE A 182 -4.69 18.53 -3.14
N THR A 183 -3.78 19.48 -3.34
CA THR A 183 -4.02 20.91 -3.25
C THR A 183 -3.91 21.55 -4.63
N ASP A 184 -4.40 22.78 -4.78
CA ASP A 184 -4.26 23.56 -6.02
C ASP A 184 -2.77 23.67 -6.42
N GLU A 185 -1.88 23.89 -5.46
CA GLU A 185 -0.43 23.96 -5.69
C GLU A 185 0.15 22.67 -6.26
N LYS A 186 -0.34 21.49 -5.79
CA LYS A 186 0.05 20.20 -6.34
C LYS A 186 -0.45 20.02 -7.77
N ILE A 187 -1.70 20.41 -8.03
CA ILE A 187 -2.29 20.37 -9.37
C ILE A 187 -1.47 21.24 -10.32
N ASP A 188 -1.16 22.47 -9.93
CA ASP A 188 -0.33 23.38 -10.72
C ASP A 188 1.06 22.79 -10.99
N THR A 189 1.68 22.19 -9.97
CA THR A 189 2.99 21.51 -10.11
C THR A 189 2.91 20.37 -11.13
N TRP A 190 1.86 19.56 -11.08
CA TRP A 190 1.67 18.45 -12.02
C TRP A 190 1.42 18.95 -13.44
N LEU A 191 0.60 19.98 -13.62
CA LEU A 191 0.34 20.58 -14.93
C LEU A 191 1.60 21.26 -15.53
N MET A 192 2.46 21.82 -14.68
CA MET A 192 3.76 22.32 -15.12
C MET A 192 4.71 21.19 -15.52
N ALA A 193 4.75 20.09 -14.76
CA ALA A 193 5.59 18.95 -15.07
C ALA A 193 5.18 18.27 -16.39
N GLU A 194 3.91 18.25 -16.74
CA GLU A 194 3.43 17.71 -18.03
C GLU A 194 3.88 18.58 -19.22
N LYS A 195 4.15 19.86 -19.01
CA LYS A 195 4.63 20.79 -20.07
C LYS A 195 6.13 20.66 -20.32
N VAL A 196 6.87 20.08 -19.38
CA VAL A 196 8.32 19.83 -19.53
C VAL A 196 8.50 18.47 -20.21
N LYS A 197 8.97 18.50 -21.45
CA LYS A 197 9.24 17.25 -22.17
C LYS A 197 10.41 16.51 -21.50
N PRO A 198 10.37 15.15 -21.45
CA PRO A 198 11.46 14.36 -20.87
C PRO A 198 12.85 14.64 -21.49
N GLU A 199 12.89 15.24 -22.66
CA GLU A 199 14.12 15.60 -23.38
C GLU A 199 14.79 16.88 -22.84
N GLU A 200 14.14 17.58 -21.89
CA GLU A 200 14.64 18.83 -21.30
C GLU A 200 15.10 18.66 -19.82
N ILE A 201 15.11 17.41 -19.30
CA ILE A 201 15.62 17.04 -17.99
C ILE A 201 16.91 16.21 -18.16
#